data_dcbbe8509dea8ff339fca2714a51a410
#
_entry.id   dcbbe8509dea8ff339fca2714a51a410
#
_cell.length_a   1.000
_cell.length_b   1.000
_cell.length_c   1.000
_cell.angle_alpha   90.00
_cell.angle_beta   90.00
_cell.angle_gamma   90.00
#
_symmetry.space_group_name_H-M   'P 1'
#
loop_
_entity.id
_entity.type
_entity.pdbx_description
1 polymer ?
#
loop_
_entity_poly.entity_id
_entity_poly.type
_entity_poly.pdbx_seq_one_letter_code
_entity_poly.pdbx_strand_id
1 'polypeptide(L)'
;MDEYLEGFLEDWGEPTQRIEANEAVLAQLAPSVPPLLIDYWRHLGFSVFKDGLMSLCNPLEWKPLIDEWLKGTELEQLDVFIPIMRGVCGEFELFGINYGFTPKLITLYSGYVGSREIPKVSLETTTKGVFMTQPKHFLPATDPDDFMQVFHRYAPFGPQEMLGYVPALPLGGADDYAKLQKVDAFAYLSMLRQITGELKGVMEYADIYK
;
A
#
# COMPACT_ATOMS: atom_id res chain seq x y z
N MET A 1 -1.60 -21.89 -10.77
CA MET A 1 -1.56 -21.00 -9.59
C MET A 1 -0.55 -21.64 -8.66
N ASP A 2 0.35 -20.90 -8.06
CA ASP A 2 1.30 -21.45 -7.10
C ASP A 2 0.74 -21.33 -5.65
N GLU A 3 1.42 -22.01 -4.70
CA GLU A 3 0.99 -22.07 -3.30
C GLU A 3 0.87 -20.69 -2.61
N TYR A 4 1.66 -19.69 -3.05
CA TYR A 4 1.64 -18.33 -2.48
C TYR A 4 0.41 -17.56 -2.92
N LEU A 5 0.02 -17.70 -4.19
CA LEU A 5 -1.20 -17.09 -4.70
C LEU A 5 -2.46 -17.77 -4.12
N GLU A 6 -2.40 -19.09 -3.93
CA GLU A 6 -3.46 -19.84 -3.24
C GLU A 6 -3.60 -19.39 -1.80
N GLY A 7 -2.49 -19.30 -1.05
CA GLY A 7 -2.49 -18.78 0.32
C GLY A 7 -2.97 -17.33 0.44
N PHE A 8 -2.62 -16.48 -0.52
CA PHE A 8 -3.15 -15.12 -0.58
C PHE A 8 -4.68 -15.13 -0.69
N LEU A 9 -5.24 -15.94 -1.58
CA LEU A 9 -6.70 -16.07 -1.74
C LEU A 9 -7.39 -16.74 -0.53
N GLU A 10 -6.70 -17.64 0.17
CA GLU A 10 -7.21 -18.20 1.43
C GLU A 10 -7.35 -17.13 2.52
N ASP A 11 -6.37 -16.23 2.65
CA ASP A 11 -6.38 -15.15 3.64
C ASP A 11 -7.32 -14.00 3.26
N TRP A 12 -7.30 -13.58 2.00
CA TRP A 12 -8.02 -12.40 1.53
C TRP A 12 -9.41 -12.70 0.97
N GLY A 13 -9.66 -13.93 0.50
CA GLY A 13 -10.87 -14.30 -0.24
C GLY A 13 -10.84 -13.81 -1.68
N GLU A 14 -11.97 -14.00 -2.39
CA GLU A 14 -12.15 -13.41 -3.71
C GLU A 14 -12.26 -11.88 -3.60
N PRO A 15 -11.83 -11.14 -4.65
CA PRO A 15 -11.95 -9.69 -4.64
C PRO A 15 -13.43 -9.26 -4.52
N THR A 16 -13.68 -8.31 -3.63
CA THR A 16 -15.02 -7.71 -3.48
C THR A 16 -15.34 -6.74 -4.63
N GLN A 17 -14.31 -6.19 -5.27
CA GLN A 17 -14.43 -5.51 -6.55
C GLN A 17 -13.31 -5.99 -7.47
N ARG A 18 -13.65 -6.76 -8.49
CA ARG A 18 -12.69 -7.24 -9.47
C ARG A 18 -12.40 -6.17 -10.51
N ILE A 19 -11.10 -5.90 -10.73
CA ILE A 19 -10.60 -4.97 -11.75
C ILE A 19 -9.53 -5.71 -12.53
N GLU A 20 -9.85 -6.07 -13.76
CA GLU A 20 -8.93 -6.82 -14.61
C GLU A 20 -7.66 -6.02 -14.92
N ALA A 21 -6.51 -6.67 -14.87
CA ALA A 21 -5.27 -6.08 -15.35
C ALA A 21 -5.25 -6.15 -16.89
N ASN A 22 -5.27 -4.99 -17.53
CA ASN A 22 -5.19 -4.89 -18.98
C ASN A 22 -3.84 -5.42 -19.48
N GLU A 23 -3.84 -6.31 -20.47
CA GLU A 23 -2.61 -6.90 -21.05
C GLU A 23 -1.65 -5.83 -21.62
N ALA A 24 -2.14 -4.69 -22.10
CA ALA A 24 -1.28 -3.59 -22.52
C ALA A 24 -0.52 -2.96 -21.34
N VAL A 25 -1.16 -2.85 -20.17
CA VAL A 25 -0.52 -2.39 -18.92
C VAL A 25 0.52 -3.42 -18.46
N LEU A 26 0.15 -4.71 -18.44
CA LEU A 26 1.09 -5.79 -18.07
C LEU A 26 2.30 -5.84 -18.98
N ALA A 27 2.11 -5.71 -20.30
CA ALA A 27 3.19 -5.67 -21.27
C ALA A 27 4.13 -4.46 -21.07
N GLN A 28 3.60 -3.32 -20.64
CA GLN A 28 4.42 -2.14 -20.31
C GLN A 28 5.23 -2.35 -19.03
N LEU A 29 4.70 -3.07 -18.04
CA LEU A 29 5.36 -3.35 -16.78
C LEU A 29 6.38 -4.50 -16.87
N ALA A 30 6.12 -5.49 -17.72
CA ALA A 30 6.91 -6.73 -17.83
C ALA A 30 8.44 -6.55 -17.97
N PRO A 31 8.98 -5.51 -18.67
CA PRO A 31 10.42 -5.31 -18.73
C PRO A 31 11.07 -4.89 -17.41
N SER A 32 10.28 -4.42 -16.44
CA SER A 32 10.76 -3.78 -15.21
C SER A 32 10.48 -4.59 -13.94
N VAL A 33 9.71 -5.68 -14.04
CA VAL A 33 9.29 -6.46 -12.87
C VAL A 33 9.47 -7.97 -13.09
N PRO A 34 9.55 -8.78 -12.02
CA PRO A 34 9.61 -10.24 -12.15
C PRO A 34 8.41 -10.81 -12.92
N PRO A 35 8.61 -11.82 -13.77
CA PRO A 35 7.50 -12.48 -14.48
C PRO A 35 6.41 -13.00 -13.55
N LEU A 36 6.78 -13.51 -12.37
CA LEU A 36 5.82 -13.98 -11.37
C LEU A 36 4.85 -12.88 -10.92
N LEU A 37 5.32 -11.64 -10.78
CA LEU A 37 4.46 -10.51 -10.40
C LEU A 37 3.45 -10.17 -11.51
N ILE A 38 3.87 -10.28 -12.78
CA ILE A 38 2.97 -10.15 -13.93
C ILE A 38 1.90 -11.25 -13.91
N ASP A 39 2.28 -12.49 -13.59
CA ASP A 39 1.34 -13.61 -13.51
C ASP A 39 0.34 -13.42 -12.37
N TYR A 40 0.76 -12.90 -11.22
CA TYR A 40 -0.13 -12.60 -10.10
C TYR A 40 -1.14 -11.50 -10.47
N TRP A 41 -0.69 -10.41 -11.10
CA TRP A 41 -1.60 -9.36 -11.58
C TRP A 41 -2.54 -9.85 -12.68
N ARG A 42 -2.11 -10.78 -13.54
CA ARG A 42 -3.01 -11.38 -14.53
C ARG A 42 -4.13 -12.18 -13.88
N HIS A 43 -3.84 -12.86 -12.76
CA HIS A 43 -4.84 -13.64 -12.02
C HIS A 43 -5.73 -12.77 -11.13
N LEU A 44 -5.15 -11.85 -10.37
CA LEU A 44 -5.86 -11.06 -9.36
C LEU A 44 -6.41 -9.74 -9.91
N GLY A 45 -5.83 -9.24 -11.00
CA GLY A 45 -6.06 -7.89 -11.45
C GLY A 45 -5.50 -6.83 -10.50
N PHE A 46 -5.95 -5.59 -10.66
CA PHE A 46 -5.73 -4.49 -9.71
C PHE A 46 -6.96 -4.33 -8.81
N SER A 47 -7.36 -5.43 -8.22
CA SER A 47 -8.65 -5.63 -7.56
C SER A 47 -8.65 -5.16 -6.11
N VAL A 48 -9.87 -4.98 -5.58
CA VAL A 48 -10.14 -4.55 -4.20
C VAL A 48 -10.58 -5.76 -3.38
N PHE A 49 -10.07 -5.88 -2.17
CA PHE A 49 -10.31 -7.00 -1.26
C PHE A 49 -10.91 -6.54 0.07
N LYS A 50 -11.74 -7.42 0.69
CA LYS A 50 -12.36 -7.17 2.00
C LYS A 50 -13.04 -5.79 2.07
N ASP A 51 -13.91 -5.49 1.09
CA ASP A 51 -14.66 -4.23 1.00
C ASP A 51 -13.79 -2.97 0.98
N GLY A 52 -12.54 -3.09 0.49
CA GLY A 52 -11.59 -2.00 0.36
C GLY A 52 -10.60 -1.87 1.50
N LEU A 53 -10.53 -2.86 2.41
CA LEU A 53 -9.45 -2.88 3.41
C LEU A 53 -8.07 -2.84 2.74
N MET A 54 -7.94 -3.52 1.58
CA MET A 54 -6.77 -3.45 0.73
C MET A 54 -7.15 -3.45 -0.75
N SER A 55 -6.36 -2.75 -1.55
CA SER A 55 -6.44 -2.76 -3.02
C SER A 55 -5.08 -3.10 -3.61
N LEU A 56 -5.05 -3.96 -4.63
CA LEU A 56 -3.87 -4.12 -5.48
C LEU A 56 -3.73 -2.89 -6.37
N CYS A 57 -2.54 -2.33 -6.43
CA CYS A 57 -2.26 -1.11 -7.17
C CYS A 57 -1.95 -1.39 -8.64
N ASN A 58 -2.49 -0.57 -9.54
CA ASN A 58 -1.92 -0.40 -10.87
C ASN A 58 -0.67 0.49 -10.76
N PRO A 59 0.56 -0.03 -10.94
CA PRO A 59 1.77 0.77 -10.75
C PRO A 59 1.85 1.98 -11.67
N LEU A 60 1.33 1.89 -12.89
CA LEU A 60 1.38 3.02 -13.84
C LEU A 60 0.53 4.21 -13.37
N GLU A 61 -0.52 3.93 -12.61
CA GLU A 61 -1.43 4.94 -12.08
C GLU A 61 -0.86 5.57 -10.78
N TRP A 62 -0.36 4.75 -9.86
CA TRP A 62 0.05 5.20 -8.53
C TRP A 62 1.51 5.63 -8.43
N LYS A 63 2.40 5.14 -9.32
CA LYS A 63 3.82 5.43 -9.26
C LYS A 63 4.15 6.94 -9.25
N PRO A 64 3.51 7.81 -10.04
CA PRO A 64 3.83 9.24 -9.99
C PRO A 64 3.61 9.85 -8.61
N LEU A 65 2.56 9.42 -7.88
CA LEU A 65 2.31 9.86 -6.51
C LEU A 65 3.37 9.31 -5.55
N ILE A 66 3.74 8.03 -5.70
CA ILE A 66 4.78 7.41 -4.87
C ILE A 66 6.13 8.11 -5.09
N ASP A 67 6.50 8.42 -6.33
CA ASP A 67 7.74 9.15 -6.64
C ASP A 67 7.78 10.52 -5.92
N GLU A 68 6.65 11.24 -5.89
CA GLU A 68 6.52 12.49 -5.12
C GLU A 68 6.71 12.28 -3.61
N TRP A 69 6.17 11.18 -3.06
CA TRP A 69 6.33 10.86 -1.65
C TRP A 69 7.76 10.49 -1.30
N LEU A 70 8.47 9.75 -2.16
CA LEU A 70 9.83 9.28 -1.91
C LEU A 70 10.90 10.34 -2.21
N LYS A 71 10.56 11.39 -2.96
CA LYS A 71 11.49 12.43 -3.38
C LYS A 71 12.22 13.08 -2.19
N GLY A 72 13.53 13.06 -2.24
CA GLY A 72 14.43 13.61 -1.21
C GLY A 72 14.60 12.70 0.02
N THR A 73 14.00 11.51 0.02
CA THR A 73 14.18 10.52 1.09
C THR A 73 15.36 9.59 0.80
N GLU A 74 15.84 8.86 1.82
CA GLU A 74 16.84 7.82 1.60
C GLU A 74 16.32 6.67 0.73
N LEU A 75 15.00 6.39 0.73
CA LEU A 75 14.39 5.35 -0.13
C LEU A 75 14.63 5.64 -1.61
N GLU A 76 14.55 6.90 -2.03
CA GLU A 76 14.81 7.28 -3.44
C GLU A 76 16.19 6.84 -3.92
N GLN A 77 17.17 6.71 -3.01
CA GLN A 77 18.54 6.30 -3.31
C GLN A 77 18.76 4.78 -3.21
N LEU A 78 17.86 4.05 -2.54
CA LEU A 78 18.03 2.62 -2.32
C LEU A 78 17.59 1.79 -3.52
N ASP A 79 16.45 2.14 -4.13
CA ASP A 79 15.87 1.36 -5.23
C ASP A 79 14.89 2.22 -6.05
N VAL A 80 14.43 1.69 -7.16
CA VAL A 80 13.28 2.23 -7.89
C VAL A 80 12.04 1.49 -7.40
N PHE A 81 11.12 2.20 -6.75
CA PHE A 81 9.95 1.59 -6.14
C PHE A 81 8.70 1.68 -7.01
N ILE A 82 7.90 0.62 -6.97
CA ILE A 82 6.53 0.59 -7.49
C ILE A 82 5.58 0.19 -6.36
N PRO A 83 4.36 0.73 -6.31
CA PRO A 83 3.35 0.30 -5.35
C PRO A 83 2.72 -1.01 -5.80
N ILE A 84 2.60 -1.96 -4.88
CA ILE A 84 1.93 -3.25 -5.11
C ILE A 84 0.56 -3.28 -4.48
N MET A 85 0.45 -2.83 -3.23
CA MET A 85 -0.79 -2.84 -2.44
C MET A 85 -0.96 -1.49 -1.75
N ARG A 86 -2.21 -1.10 -1.57
CA ARG A 86 -2.60 0.06 -0.78
C ARG A 86 -3.67 -0.33 0.21
N GLY A 87 -3.45 -0.04 1.48
CA GLY A 87 -4.46 -0.18 2.51
C GLY A 87 -5.45 0.98 2.53
N VAL A 88 -6.54 0.79 3.25
CA VAL A 88 -7.64 1.77 3.33
C VAL A 88 -7.22 3.09 3.97
N CYS A 89 -6.19 3.12 4.80
CA CYS A 89 -5.61 4.35 5.37
C CYS A 89 -4.46 4.94 4.53
N GLY A 90 -4.32 4.51 3.27
CA GLY A 90 -3.33 5.06 2.34
C GLY A 90 -1.90 4.59 2.59
N GLU A 91 -1.69 3.57 3.41
CA GLU A 91 -0.40 2.90 3.48
C GLU A 91 -0.13 2.12 2.20
N PHE A 92 1.13 2.13 1.73
CA PHE A 92 1.54 1.39 0.54
C PHE A 92 2.60 0.37 0.86
N GLU A 93 2.38 -0.87 0.41
CA GLU A 93 3.46 -1.85 0.25
C GLU A 93 4.18 -1.56 -1.06
N LEU A 94 5.46 -1.22 -0.97
CA LEU A 94 6.28 -0.89 -2.13
C LEU A 94 7.17 -2.08 -2.51
N PHE A 95 7.57 -2.14 -3.75
CA PHE A 95 8.47 -3.16 -4.29
C PHE A 95 9.60 -2.49 -5.05
N GLY A 96 10.83 -2.73 -4.62
CA GLY A 96 12.05 -2.27 -5.29
C GLY A 96 12.41 -3.18 -6.46
N ILE A 97 12.39 -2.64 -7.66
CA ILE A 97 12.54 -3.44 -8.89
C ILE A 97 13.97 -3.87 -9.18
N ASN A 98 14.98 -3.25 -8.56
CA ASN A 98 16.39 -3.60 -8.78
C ASN A 98 16.91 -4.59 -7.73
N TYR A 99 16.60 -4.36 -6.45
CA TYR A 99 17.17 -5.12 -5.34
C TYR A 99 16.13 -5.86 -4.49
N GLY A 100 14.84 -5.60 -4.71
CA GLY A 100 13.77 -6.28 -3.99
C GLY A 100 13.53 -5.75 -2.56
N PHE A 101 13.82 -4.49 -2.29
CA PHE A 101 13.36 -3.87 -1.05
C PHE A 101 11.83 -3.80 -1.01
N THR A 102 11.25 -4.01 0.18
CA THR A 102 9.80 -3.97 0.38
C THR A 102 9.43 -3.05 1.55
N PRO A 103 9.69 -1.73 1.45
CA PRO A 103 9.28 -0.82 2.48
C PRO A 103 7.77 -0.58 2.45
N LYS A 104 7.20 -0.34 3.63
CA LYS A 104 5.83 0.13 3.78
C LYS A 104 5.83 1.64 4.00
N LEU A 105 5.21 2.39 3.10
CA LEU A 105 5.00 3.82 3.24
C LEU A 105 3.73 4.06 4.05
N ILE A 106 3.84 4.83 5.14
CA ILE A 106 2.74 5.15 6.07
C ILE A 106 2.36 6.62 5.91
N THR A 107 1.50 6.91 4.95
CA THR A 107 1.24 8.29 4.52
C THR A 107 0.58 9.16 5.58
N LEU A 108 -0.40 8.65 6.33
CA LEU A 108 -1.10 9.44 7.36
C LEU A 108 -0.17 9.97 8.45
N TYR A 109 0.89 9.22 8.77
CA TYR A 109 1.88 9.57 9.78
C TYR A 109 3.20 10.09 9.20
N SER A 110 3.25 10.26 7.87
CA SER A 110 4.39 10.83 7.15
C SER A 110 5.70 10.08 7.42
N GLY A 111 5.62 8.76 7.35
CA GLY A 111 6.76 7.89 7.63
C GLY A 111 6.82 6.66 6.73
N TYR A 112 7.85 5.86 6.92
CA TYR A 112 7.97 4.55 6.29
C TYR A 112 8.70 3.57 7.20
N VAL A 113 8.41 2.29 7.00
CA VAL A 113 9.06 1.16 7.69
C VAL A 113 9.71 0.26 6.65
N GLY A 114 10.94 -0.14 6.87
CA GLY A 114 11.63 -1.06 5.98
C GLY A 114 13.07 -1.31 6.39
N SER A 115 13.68 -2.35 5.85
CA SER A 115 15.10 -2.63 6.02
C SER A 115 15.93 -1.72 5.13
N ARG A 116 17.12 -1.36 5.62
CA ARG A 116 18.18 -0.68 4.82
C ARG A 116 19.18 -1.67 4.24
N GLU A 117 19.11 -2.93 4.65
CA GLU A 117 19.99 -3.97 4.13
C GLU A 117 19.46 -4.49 2.80
N ILE A 118 20.35 -4.59 1.81
CA ILE A 118 20.01 -5.17 0.51
C ILE A 118 19.52 -6.61 0.71
N PRO A 119 18.31 -6.93 0.26
CA PRO A 119 17.78 -8.29 0.37
C PRO A 119 18.70 -9.30 -0.32
N LYS A 120 18.95 -10.43 0.35
CA LYS A 120 19.81 -11.53 -0.16
C LYS A 120 19.00 -12.62 -0.86
N VAL A 121 17.83 -12.29 -1.36
CA VAL A 121 16.90 -13.19 -2.02
C VAL A 121 16.59 -12.69 -3.42
N SER A 122 16.10 -13.58 -4.29
CA SER A 122 15.69 -13.20 -5.63
C SER A 122 14.45 -12.32 -5.63
N LEU A 123 14.25 -11.49 -6.66
CA LEU A 123 13.02 -10.72 -6.86
C LEU A 123 11.77 -11.60 -6.91
N GLU A 124 11.89 -12.84 -7.40
CA GLU A 124 10.81 -13.82 -7.37
C GLU A 124 10.46 -14.22 -5.93
N THR A 125 11.45 -14.49 -5.09
CA THR A 125 11.24 -14.79 -3.66
C THR A 125 10.63 -13.59 -2.94
N THR A 126 11.07 -12.38 -3.24
CA THR A 126 10.49 -11.15 -2.71
C THR A 126 9.02 -11.00 -3.13
N THR A 127 8.70 -11.28 -4.40
CA THR A 127 7.31 -11.27 -4.88
C THR A 127 6.44 -12.21 -4.06
N LYS A 128 6.88 -13.44 -3.85
CA LYS A 128 6.17 -14.41 -2.98
C LYS A 128 5.97 -13.85 -1.57
N GLY A 129 7.01 -13.27 -0.98
CA GLY A 129 6.96 -12.66 0.35
C GLY A 129 5.91 -11.53 0.47
N VAL A 130 5.81 -10.65 -0.53
CA VAL A 130 4.80 -9.57 -0.55
C VAL A 130 3.38 -10.16 -0.56
N PHE A 131 3.15 -11.25 -1.28
CA PHE A 131 1.84 -11.90 -1.35
C PHE A 131 1.53 -12.86 -0.18
N MET A 132 2.44 -13.00 0.79
CA MET A 132 2.15 -13.64 2.09
C MET A 132 1.51 -12.68 3.10
N THR A 133 1.18 -11.46 2.69
CA THR A 133 0.54 -10.47 3.57
C THR A 133 -0.88 -10.89 3.95
N GLN A 134 -1.26 -10.62 5.19
CA GLN A 134 -2.55 -10.98 5.75
C GLN A 134 -3.39 -9.73 6.08
N PRO A 135 -4.73 -9.83 6.15
CA PRO A 135 -5.62 -8.70 6.48
C PRO A 135 -5.21 -7.94 7.75
N LYS A 136 -4.73 -8.66 8.79
CA LYS A 136 -4.27 -8.06 10.04
C LYS A 136 -3.13 -7.05 9.86
N HIS A 137 -2.32 -7.16 8.80
CA HIS A 137 -1.21 -6.24 8.52
C HIS A 137 -1.68 -4.87 7.99
N PHE A 138 -2.97 -4.76 7.66
CA PHE A 138 -3.64 -3.53 7.23
C PHE A 138 -4.59 -2.98 8.29
N LEU A 139 -4.56 -3.55 9.48
CA LEU A 139 -5.25 -3.00 10.65
C LEU A 139 -4.27 -2.24 11.53
N PRO A 140 -4.70 -1.16 12.19
CA PRO A 140 -3.87 -0.50 13.20
C PRO A 140 -3.59 -1.44 14.37
N ALA A 141 -2.42 -1.28 14.99
CA ALA A 141 -2.01 -2.09 16.13
C ALA A 141 -2.78 -1.74 17.41
N THR A 142 -3.26 -0.50 17.52
CA THR A 142 -4.08 -0.03 18.66
C THR A 142 -5.54 0.04 18.25
N ASP A 143 -6.40 -0.46 19.14
CA ASP A 143 -7.86 -0.39 19.04
C ASP A 143 -8.42 -0.80 17.65
N PRO A 144 -8.04 -1.99 17.11
CA PRO A 144 -8.49 -2.41 15.79
C PRO A 144 -10.02 -2.54 15.68
N ASP A 145 -10.70 -2.84 16.79
CA ASP A 145 -12.17 -2.96 16.80
C ASP A 145 -12.84 -1.58 16.62
N ASP A 146 -12.33 -0.53 17.23
CA ASP A 146 -12.83 0.83 17.05
C ASP A 146 -12.55 1.33 15.63
N PHE A 147 -11.37 1.03 15.09
CA PHE A 147 -11.08 1.26 13.69
C PHE A 147 -12.07 0.56 12.76
N MET A 148 -12.35 -0.73 13.00
CA MET A 148 -13.28 -1.50 12.18
C MET A 148 -14.70 -0.99 12.25
N GLN A 149 -15.16 -0.41 13.36
CA GLN A 149 -16.45 0.27 13.43
C GLN A 149 -16.51 1.46 12.47
N VAL A 150 -15.43 2.26 12.39
CA VAL A 150 -15.35 3.38 11.44
C VAL A 150 -15.24 2.87 10.01
N PHE A 151 -14.42 1.85 9.76
CA PHE A 151 -14.31 1.23 8.44
C PHE A 151 -15.68 0.77 7.93
N HIS A 152 -16.44 0.00 8.71
CA HIS A 152 -17.76 -0.50 8.30
C HIS A 152 -18.81 0.58 8.09
N ARG A 153 -18.64 1.75 8.72
CA ARG A 153 -19.52 2.91 8.48
C ARG A 153 -19.42 3.43 7.04
N TYR A 154 -18.24 3.31 6.43
CA TYR A 154 -17.94 3.87 5.12
C TYR A 154 -17.78 2.82 4.02
N ALA A 155 -17.54 1.56 4.36
CA ALA A 155 -17.36 0.47 3.40
C ALA A 155 -18.63 0.27 2.54
N PRO A 156 -18.51 -0.20 1.31
CA PRO A 156 -17.24 -0.57 0.65
C PRO A 156 -16.47 0.64 0.12
N PHE A 157 -15.14 0.46 -0.02
CA PHE A 157 -14.24 1.44 -0.64
C PHE A 157 -13.85 0.96 -2.03
N GLY A 158 -13.88 1.87 -2.99
CA GLY A 158 -13.32 1.66 -4.32
C GLY A 158 -11.80 1.87 -4.36
N PRO A 159 -11.15 1.59 -5.52
CA PRO A 159 -9.70 1.68 -5.67
C PRO A 159 -9.15 3.10 -5.53
N GLN A 160 -10.00 4.12 -5.68
CA GLN A 160 -9.65 5.54 -5.54
C GLN A 160 -10.11 6.15 -4.21
N GLU A 161 -10.67 5.35 -3.30
CA GLU A 161 -11.19 5.82 -2.03
C GLU A 161 -10.32 5.33 -0.87
N MET A 162 -10.26 6.12 0.21
CA MET A 162 -9.53 5.78 1.43
C MET A 162 -10.17 6.42 2.66
N LEU A 163 -9.72 6.03 3.85
CA LEU A 163 -9.96 6.76 5.10
C LEU A 163 -8.82 7.75 5.32
N GLY A 164 -9.17 9.01 5.53
CA GLY A 164 -8.22 10.07 5.87
C GLY A 164 -8.75 10.89 7.05
N TYR A 165 -7.84 11.40 7.88
CA TYR A 165 -8.21 12.30 8.98
C TYR A 165 -8.72 13.65 8.44
N VAL A 166 -9.84 14.12 8.95
CA VAL A 166 -10.42 15.44 8.58
C VAL A 166 -10.68 16.24 9.85
N PRO A 167 -9.87 17.30 10.09
CA PRO A 167 -8.70 17.77 9.31
C PRO A 167 -7.54 16.77 9.31
N ALA A 168 -6.65 16.85 8.30
CA ALA A 168 -5.43 16.02 8.25
C ALA A 168 -4.51 16.30 9.45
N LEU A 169 -3.77 15.30 9.94
CA LEU A 169 -2.90 15.41 11.11
C LEU A 169 -1.92 16.60 11.02
N PRO A 170 -1.22 16.85 9.89
CA PRO A 170 -0.33 18.01 9.75
C PRO A 170 -1.05 19.37 9.80
N LEU A 171 -2.38 19.38 9.61
CA LEU A 171 -3.23 20.57 9.73
C LEU A 171 -3.89 20.73 11.12
N GLY A 172 -3.38 20.01 12.13
CA GLY A 172 -3.90 20.03 13.49
C GLY A 172 -5.09 19.10 13.72
N GLY A 173 -5.31 18.14 12.84
CA GLY A 173 -6.26 17.06 13.06
C GLY A 173 -5.89 16.22 14.29
N ALA A 174 -6.90 15.65 14.95
CA ALA A 174 -6.70 14.73 16.06
C ALA A 174 -6.46 13.30 15.51
N ASP A 175 -5.53 12.60 16.14
CA ASP A 175 -5.30 11.16 15.92
C ASP A 175 -6.36 10.36 16.70
N ASP A 176 -7.57 10.36 16.14
CA ASP A 176 -8.77 9.73 16.67
C ASP A 176 -9.57 9.15 15.50
N TYR A 177 -9.83 7.84 15.52
CA TYR A 177 -10.55 7.16 14.44
C TYR A 177 -11.92 7.78 14.14
N ALA A 178 -12.56 8.42 15.12
CA ALA A 178 -13.80 9.15 14.90
C ALA A 178 -13.66 10.34 13.93
N LYS A 179 -12.43 10.79 13.66
CA LYS A 179 -12.10 11.85 12.70
C LYS A 179 -11.77 11.33 11.30
N LEU A 180 -11.69 10.02 11.12
CA LEU A 180 -11.52 9.40 9.80
C LEU A 180 -12.81 9.59 8.99
N GLN A 181 -12.64 9.96 7.74
CA GLN A 181 -13.71 10.09 6.75
C GLN A 181 -13.30 9.46 5.44
N LYS A 182 -14.28 9.03 4.65
CA LYS A 182 -14.03 8.57 3.29
C LYS A 182 -13.64 9.77 2.44
N VAL A 183 -12.49 9.68 1.77
CA VAL A 183 -11.92 10.73 0.92
C VAL A 183 -11.43 10.13 -0.41
N ASP A 184 -11.26 10.97 -1.43
CA ASP A 184 -10.53 10.59 -2.65
C ASP A 184 -9.06 10.41 -2.30
N ALA A 185 -8.53 9.21 -2.57
CA ALA A 185 -7.19 8.82 -2.15
C ALA A 185 -6.10 9.64 -2.84
N PHE A 186 -6.21 9.82 -4.16
CA PHE A 186 -5.18 10.54 -4.92
C PHE A 186 -5.13 12.01 -4.52
N ALA A 187 -6.28 12.67 -4.47
CA ALA A 187 -6.37 14.09 -4.07
C ALA A 187 -5.88 14.30 -2.63
N TYR A 188 -6.33 13.44 -1.70
CA TYR A 188 -5.94 13.55 -0.30
C TYR A 188 -4.45 13.32 -0.08
N LEU A 189 -3.88 12.28 -0.69
CA LEU A 189 -2.45 11.95 -0.56
C LEU A 189 -1.55 12.98 -1.26
N SER A 190 -1.98 13.54 -2.39
CA SER A 190 -1.26 14.64 -3.06
C SER A 190 -1.24 15.91 -2.20
N MET A 191 -2.38 16.28 -1.61
CA MET A 191 -2.47 17.38 -0.65
C MET A 191 -1.58 17.11 0.56
N LEU A 192 -1.70 15.91 1.14
CA LEU A 192 -0.96 15.53 2.33
C LEU A 192 0.55 15.63 2.11
N ARG A 193 1.06 15.16 0.95
CA ARG A 193 2.48 15.26 0.59
C ARG A 193 2.98 16.70 0.53
N GLN A 194 2.16 17.64 0.03
CA GLN A 194 2.54 19.06 -0.07
C GLN A 194 2.65 19.75 1.29
N ILE A 195 1.88 19.33 2.27
CA ILE A 195 1.87 19.92 3.62
C ILE A 195 2.75 19.15 4.62
N THR A 196 3.14 17.93 4.27
CA THR A 196 4.04 17.13 5.07
C THR A 196 5.49 17.55 4.82
N GLY A 197 6.28 17.73 5.87
CA GLY A 197 7.71 17.98 5.78
C GLY A 197 8.49 16.72 5.35
N GLU A 198 9.70 16.56 5.90
CA GLU A 198 10.50 15.36 5.65
C GLU A 198 9.80 14.12 6.19
N LEU A 199 9.85 13.02 5.40
CA LEU A 199 9.37 11.72 5.87
C LEU A 199 10.28 11.21 6.99
N LYS A 200 9.68 10.74 8.05
CA LYS A 200 10.40 10.10 9.15
C LYS A 200 10.80 8.69 8.71
N GLY A 201 12.10 8.47 8.49
CA GLY A 201 12.63 7.16 8.13
C GLY A 201 12.62 6.19 9.29
N VAL A 202 12.40 4.90 8.99
CA VAL A 202 12.41 3.76 9.92
C VAL A 202 11.70 4.09 11.23
N MET A 203 10.41 4.30 11.16
CA MET A 203 9.57 4.21 12.35
C MET A 203 9.54 2.74 12.75
N GLU A 204 9.92 2.42 13.99
CA GLU A 204 9.54 1.12 14.53
C GLU A 204 8.01 1.03 14.53
N TYR A 205 7.47 -0.17 14.27
CA TYR A 205 6.01 -0.35 14.28
C TYR A 205 5.36 0.19 15.58
N ALA A 206 6.08 0.12 16.69
CA ALA A 206 5.67 0.68 17.98
C ALA A 206 5.55 2.22 18.01
N ASP A 207 6.20 2.94 17.09
CA ASP A 207 6.14 4.41 17.04
C ASP A 207 5.04 4.93 16.11
N ILE A 208 4.50 4.08 15.24
CA ILE A 208 3.40 4.41 14.33
C ILE A 208 2.07 4.44 15.05
N TYR A 209 1.95 3.66 16.13
CA TYR A 209 0.69 3.39 16.82
C TYR A 209 0.74 3.77 18.31
N LYS A 210 1.50 4.80 18.65
CA LYS A 210 1.42 5.45 19.96
C LYS A 210 0.36 6.53 19.92
#